data_ff363828458903bce96eef0f45969a1e
#
_entry.id   ff363828458903bce96eef0f45969a1e
#
_cell.length_a   1.000
_cell.length_b   1.000
_cell.length_c   1.000
_cell.angle_alpha   90.00
_cell.angle_beta   90.00
_cell.angle_gamma   90.00
#
_symmetry.space_group_name_H-M   'P 1'
#
loop_
_entity.id
_entity.type
_entity.pdbx_description
1 polymer ?
#
loop_
_entity_poly.entity_id
_entity_poly.type
_entity_poly.pdbx_seq_one_letter_code
_entity_poly.pdbx_strand_id
1 'polypeptide(L)'
;MRIDPKCRRRLKSLRVTNFNCTATVVVCFACLVAAAQTRKPAPKDSANDHKLTSVRVTGSQRYSPEEIIAACGLKIGSAASEDDFKKATQELGETGLFANISYSFAYSPAGTKLDVQLADSDKLVPARFENFVWFSDQDLVAKIHEILPLFRGQVPVGGNFSDQVSDALQALLLRHSLAARADYIREAESDDGPISAINFRVTGVNIQVHEVTFPNASSAEQAALAAAAKKLEGTEYLYSQVALFAKATLLPIYQERGFLKATFADPQTKVFQEDQGDTQVDVALRVNPGLQYKTGKLTWDGNTAFPAEKLQSLIRLQPNQPANAVQLKTDLEAIRKLYGTVGRMTATVTPDAEFDDATGSVAYKFQLHEGEVFHLGDLDIQGLDSKLTDRVRDAWRLQQEDPYDSGYAKRFVDQSWKLLPSNPNWTVNIHEGVNEKDKTVDVTLRYGQKP
;
A
#
# COMPACT_ATOMS: atom_id res chain seq x y z
N MET A 1 -11.52 35.01 -17.64
CA MET A 1 -10.11 35.41 -17.77
C MET A 1 -9.40 34.37 -18.61
N ARG A 2 -8.77 34.78 -19.72
CA ARG A 2 -8.34 33.91 -20.83
C ARG A 2 -7.24 32.96 -20.43
N ILE A 3 -7.40 31.67 -20.80
CA ILE A 3 -6.38 30.62 -20.71
C ILE A 3 -5.69 30.51 -22.06
N ASP A 4 -4.37 30.65 -22.06
CA ASP A 4 -3.49 30.63 -23.23
C ASP A 4 -3.10 29.18 -23.58
N PRO A 5 -3.23 28.73 -24.85
CA PRO A 5 -2.91 27.37 -25.24
C PRO A 5 -1.57 27.32 -25.99
N LYS A 6 -0.47 27.02 -25.31
CA LYS A 6 0.79 26.58 -25.97
C LYS A 6 1.65 25.74 -25.07
N CYS A 7 1.52 24.40 -25.17
CA CYS A 7 2.66 23.53 -25.05
C CYS A 7 2.42 22.20 -25.79
N ARG A 8 2.66 22.23 -27.12
CA ARG A 8 2.85 21.01 -27.92
C ARG A 8 4.30 20.54 -27.69
N ARG A 9 4.53 19.42 -27.06
CA ARG A 9 5.80 18.70 -27.13
C ARG A 9 5.69 17.50 -28.06
N ARG A 10 6.61 17.50 -29.02
CA ARG A 10 6.84 16.61 -30.15
C ARG A 10 7.01 15.14 -29.69
N LEU A 11 6.21 14.28 -30.30
CA LEU A 11 6.50 12.84 -30.40
C LEU A 11 7.69 12.64 -31.37
N LYS A 12 8.77 12.08 -30.89
CA LYS A 12 9.87 11.56 -31.74
C LYS A 12 9.52 10.12 -32.13
N SER A 13 9.36 9.92 -33.43
CA SER A 13 9.25 8.61 -34.07
C SER A 13 10.54 7.82 -33.90
N LEU A 14 10.46 6.62 -33.32
CA LEU A 14 11.53 5.62 -33.39
C LEU A 14 11.40 4.87 -34.73
N ARG A 15 12.41 5.00 -35.57
CA ARG A 15 12.61 4.21 -36.79
C ARG A 15 13.00 2.78 -36.44
N VAL A 16 12.23 1.84 -36.94
CA VAL A 16 12.59 0.42 -36.98
C VAL A 16 13.63 0.24 -38.08
N THR A 17 14.82 -0.19 -37.75
CA THR A 17 15.86 -0.60 -38.71
C THR A 17 15.65 -2.06 -39.07
N ASN A 18 15.35 -2.30 -40.34
CA ASN A 18 15.32 -3.62 -40.93
C ASN A 18 16.73 -4.17 -41.04
N PHE A 19 16.98 -5.33 -40.44
CA PHE A 19 18.18 -6.14 -40.72
C PHE A 19 17.86 -7.10 -41.87
N ASN A 20 18.46 -6.86 -43.02
CA ASN A 20 18.49 -7.80 -44.15
C ASN A 20 19.55 -8.86 -43.87
N CYS A 21 19.14 -10.11 -43.75
CA CYS A 21 20.00 -11.26 -43.79
C CYS A 21 19.89 -11.91 -45.16
N THR A 22 20.94 -11.74 -45.98
CA THR A 22 21.10 -12.40 -47.27
C THR A 22 21.46 -13.87 -47.03
N ALA A 23 20.57 -14.77 -47.43
CA ALA A 23 20.83 -16.19 -47.49
C ALA A 23 21.30 -16.58 -48.91
N THR A 24 22.50 -17.13 -48.99
CA THR A 24 23.14 -17.65 -50.20
C THR A 24 22.44 -18.93 -50.61
N VAL A 25 21.90 -18.94 -51.83
CA VAL A 25 21.32 -20.12 -52.48
C VAL A 25 22.44 -20.94 -53.10
N VAL A 26 22.68 -22.15 -52.63
CA VAL A 26 23.47 -23.17 -53.33
C VAL A 26 22.50 -24.08 -54.10
N VAL A 27 22.57 -23.98 -55.43
CA VAL A 27 21.83 -24.87 -56.33
C VAL A 27 22.64 -26.15 -56.52
N CYS A 28 22.12 -27.30 -56.06
CA CYS A 28 22.58 -28.62 -56.49
C CYS A 28 21.49 -29.27 -57.38
N PHE A 29 21.87 -29.42 -58.65
CA PHE A 29 21.13 -30.22 -59.63
C PHE A 29 21.41 -31.71 -59.36
N ALA A 30 20.39 -32.52 -59.12
CA ALA A 30 20.48 -33.95 -59.24
C ALA A 30 19.10 -34.55 -59.62
N CYS A 31 19.06 -35.02 -60.82
CA CYS A 31 18.27 -36.05 -61.47
C CYS A 31 16.92 -36.55 -60.90
N LEU A 32 15.94 -36.42 -61.79
CA LEU A 32 14.65 -37.08 -61.80
C LEU A 32 14.77 -38.62 -61.68
N VAL A 33 14.00 -39.22 -60.72
CA VAL A 33 13.38 -40.53 -60.91
C VAL A 33 11.92 -40.33 -60.46
N ALA A 34 10.98 -40.40 -61.42
CA ALA A 34 9.57 -40.38 -61.17
C ALA A 34 9.13 -41.74 -60.62
N ALA A 35 8.95 -41.84 -59.31
CA ALA A 35 8.15 -42.92 -58.71
C ALA A 35 6.76 -42.35 -58.47
N ALA A 36 5.78 -42.87 -59.18
CA ALA A 36 4.36 -42.62 -58.98
C ALA A 36 3.95 -43.22 -57.60
N GLN A 37 4.04 -42.35 -56.53
CA GLN A 37 3.43 -42.70 -55.25
C GLN A 37 1.92 -42.44 -55.39
N THR A 38 1.15 -43.51 -55.41
CA THR A 38 -0.30 -43.47 -55.18
C THR A 38 -0.58 -42.73 -53.85
N ARG A 39 -1.04 -41.48 -53.90
CA ARG A 39 -1.58 -40.78 -52.75
C ARG A 39 -2.70 -41.63 -52.15
N LYS A 40 -2.45 -42.20 -50.95
CA LYS A 40 -3.54 -42.70 -50.12
C LYS A 40 -4.51 -41.55 -49.93
N PRO A 41 -5.82 -41.76 -50.16
CA PRO A 41 -6.80 -40.73 -49.85
C PRO A 41 -6.63 -40.35 -48.36
N ALA A 42 -6.63 -39.03 -48.10
CA ALA A 42 -6.62 -38.53 -46.73
C ALA A 42 -7.79 -39.20 -45.97
N PRO A 43 -7.59 -39.64 -44.73
CA PRO A 43 -8.66 -40.17 -43.93
C PRO A 43 -9.81 -39.15 -43.91
N LYS A 44 -11.02 -39.59 -44.26
CA LYS A 44 -12.22 -38.75 -44.05
C LYS A 44 -12.29 -38.50 -42.52
N ASP A 45 -12.21 -37.26 -42.12
CA ASP A 45 -12.46 -36.85 -40.74
C ASP A 45 -13.81 -37.42 -40.33
N SER A 46 -13.79 -38.36 -39.39
CA SER A 46 -15.05 -38.88 -38.83
C SER A 46 -15.55 -37.85 -37.81
N ALA A 47 -16.87 -37.66 -37.73
CA ALA A 47 -17.50 -36.76 -36.77
C ALA A 47 -17.08 -37.02 -35.29
N ASN A 48 -16.49 -38.17 -35.00
CA ASN A 48 -15.95 -38.52 -33.69
C ASN A 48 -14.53 -38.03 -33.45
N ASP A 49 -13.74 -37.72 -34.50
CA ASP A 49 -12.34 -37.30 -34.37
C ASP A 49 -12.21 -35.95 -33.66
N HIS A 50 -13.27 -35.13 -33.68
CA HIS A 50 -13.33 -33.82 -33.03
C HIS A 50 -14.01 -33.84 -31.65
N LYS A 51 -14.47 -34.99 -31.18
CA LYS A 51 -15.08 -35.10 -29.84
C LYS A 51 -14.01 -35.14 -28.77
N LEU A 52 -14.01 -34.12 -27.90
CA LEU A 52 -13.09 -34.08 -26.77
C LEU A 52 -13.40 -35.20 -25.76
N THR A 53 -12.52 -36.19 -25.65
CA THR A 53 -12.70 -37.34 -24.77
C THR A 53 -12.02 -37.23 -23.44
N SER A 54 -10.91 -36.51 -23.38
CA SER A 54 -10.19 -36.23 -22.13
C SER A 54 -9.38 -34.95 -22.22
N VAL A 55 -9.25 -34.27 -21.08
CA VAL A 55 -8.34 -33.18 -20.86
C VAL A 55 -7.45 -33.56 -19.68
N ARG A 56 -6.13 -33.57 -19.90
CA ARG A 56 -5.16 -33.77 -18.83
C ARG A 56 -4.47 -32.46 -18.56
N VAL A 57 -4.47 -32.03 -17.29
CA VAL A 57 -3.83 -30.82 -16.85
C VAL A 57 -2.68 -31.17 -15.91
N THR A 58 -1.53 -30.55 -16.10
CA THR A 58 -0.32 -30.78 -15.30
C THR A 58 0.41 -29.47 -15.02
N GLY A 59 1.21 -29.45 -13.93
CA GLY A 59 2.15 -28.37 -13.62
C GLY A 59 1.65 -27.32 -12.63
N SER A 60 0.33 -27.07 -12.53
CA SER A 60 -0.19 -26.18 -11.48
C SER A 60 -0.11 -26.85 -10.09
N GLN A 61 0.32 -26.08 -9.11
CA GLN A 61 0.33 -26.44 -7.68
C GLN A 61 -0.83 -25.76 -6.94
N ARG A 62 -1.40 -24.71 -7.52
CA ARG A 62 -2.40 -23.86 -6.89
C ARG A 62 -3.83 -24.28 -7.24
N TYR A 63 -4.03 -24.76 -8.45
CA TYR A 63 -5.36 -25.06 -8.99
C TYR A 63 -5.50 -26.54 -9.33
N SER A 64 -6.68 -27.10 -9.07
CA SER A 64 -7.00 -28.47 -9.47
C SER A 64 -7.21 -28.57 -10.99
N PRO A 65 -7.01 -29.77 -11.59
CA PRO A 65 -7.33 -29.98 -13.00
C PRO A 65 -8.79 -29.63 -13.35
N GLU A 66 -9.71 -29.91 -12.45
CA GLU A 66 -11.15 -29.64 -12.63
C GLU A 66 -11.45 -28.14 -12.70
N GLU A 67 -10.84 -27.34 -11.80
CA GLU A 67 -10.97 -25.87 -11.81
C GLU A 67 -10.43 -25.26 -13.10
N ILE A 68 -9.28 -25.76 -13.58
CA ILE A 68 -8.65 -25.27 -14.81
C ILE A 68 -9.50 -25.65 -16.02
N ILE A 69 -10.04 -26.87 -16.07
CA ILE A 69 -10.92 -27.32 -17.15
C ILE A 69 -12.22 -26.51 -17.16
N ALA A 70 -12.79 -26.21 -15.99
CA ALA A 70 -13.96 -25.36 -15.87
C ALA A 70 -13.68 -23.93 -16.37
N ALA A 71 -12.53 -23.36 -16.03
CA ALA A 71 -12.11 -22.04 -16.48
C ALA A 71 -11.82 -21.97 -17.99
N CYS A 72 -11.37 -23.06 -18.60
CA CYS A 72 -11.20 -23.16 -20.06
C CYS A 72 -12.52 -23.14 -20.86
N GLY A 73 -13.66 -23.35 -20.22
CA GLY A 73 -14.95 -23.48 -20.91
C GLY A 73 -15.07 -24.71 -21.80
N LEU A 74 -14.08 -25.60 -21.80
CA LEU A 74 -14.08 -26.84 -22.60
C LEU A 74 -14.95 -27.92 -21.95
N LYS A 75 -15.83 -28.51 -22.72
CA LYS A 75 -16.72 -29.58 -22.24
C LYS A 75 -16.29 -30.94 -22.79
N ILE A 76 -15.94 -31.88 -21.91
CA ILE A 76 -15.69 -33.27 -22.28
C ILE A 76 -16.96 -33.84 -22.89
N GLY A 77 -16.83 -34.49 -24.04
CA GLY A 77 -17.94 -35.06 -24.79
C GLY A 77 -18.50 -34.16 -25.89
N SER A 78 -18.15 -32.88 -25.96
CA SER A 78 -18.51 -31.99 -27.07
C SER A 78 -17.45 -31.99 -28.18
N ALA A 79 -17.83 -31.56 -29.38
CA ALA A 79 -16.87 -31.31 -30.45
C ALA A 79 -15.97 -30.12 -30.06
N ALA A 80 -14.67 -30.27 -30.29
CA ALA A 80 -13.70 -29.20 -30.07
C ALA A 80 -12.59 -29.30 -31.13
N SER A 81 -12.26 -28.14 -31.70
CA SER A 81 -11.23 -27.95 -32.74
C SER A 81 -9.93 -27.47 -32.14
N GLU A 82 -8.88 -27.44 -32.95
CA GLU A 82 -7.62 -26.80 -32.58
C GLU A 82 -7.76 -25.31 -32.22
N ASP A 83 -8.66 -24.61 -32.93
CA ASP A 83 -8.96 -23.18 -32.63
C ASP A 83 -9.60 -23.02 -31.25
N ASP A 84 -10.45 -23.97 -30.83
CA ASP A 84 -11.04 -23.95 -29.49
C ASP A 84 -9.98 -24.17 -28.40
N PHE A 85 -9.01 -25.07 -28.62
CA PHE A 85 -7.90 -25.30 -27.69
C PHE A 85 -6.99 -24.09 -27.61
N LYS A 86 -6.67 -23.51 -28.75
CA LYS A 86 -5.86 -22.27 -28.83
C LYS A 86 -6.55 -21.13 -28.09
N LYS A 87 -7.83 -20.92 -28.33
CA LYS A 87 -8.63 -19.88 -27.66
C LYS A 87 -8.66 -20.10 -26.17
N ALA A 88 -8.99 -21.31 -25.69
CA ALA A 88 -9.05 -21.64 -24.27
C ALA A 88 -7.71 -21.40 -23.55
N THR A 89 -6.59 -21.82 -24.16
CA THR A 89 -5.26 -21.61 -23.58
C THR A 89 -4.81 -20.15 -23.66
N GLN A 90 -5.21 -19.41 -24.67
CA GLN A 90 -4.98 -17.98 -24.77
C GLN A 90 -5.74 -17.21 -23.67
N GLU A 91 -7.04 -17.50 -23.50
CA GLU A 91 -7.88 -16.91 -22.46
C GLU A 91 -7.31 -17.17 -21.05
N LEU A 92 -6.84 -18.38 -20.77
CA LEU A 92 -6.11 -18.68 -19.53
C LEU A 92 -4.84 -17.84 -19.38
N GLY A 93 -4.06 -17.69 -20.45
CA GLY A 93 -2.83 -16.87 -20.46
C GLY A 93 -3.10 -15.39 -20.19
N GLU A 94 -4.16 -14.86 -20.78
CA GLU A 94 -4.58 -13.46 -20.61
C GLU A 94 -5.00 -13.15 -19.16
N THR A 95 -5.39 -14.16 -18.38
CA THR A 95 -5.68 -13.95 -16.95
C THR A 95 -4.49 -13.42 -16.17
N GLY A 96 -3.25 -13.77 -16.54
CA GLY A 96 -2.03 -13.50 -15.76
C GLY A 96 -1.82 -14.43 -14.56
N LEU A 97 -2.68 -15.42 -14.34
CA LEU A 97 -2.58 -16.42 -13.26
C LEU A 97 -1.45 -17.42 -13.49
N PHE A 98 -1.03 -17.59 -14.74
CA PHE A 98 -0.01 -18.54 -15.15
C PHE A 98 1.16 -17.83 -15.81
N ALA A 99 2.37 -18.20 -15.43
CA ALA A 99 3.61 -17.68 -16.01
C ALA A 99 3.90 -18.32 -17.39
N ASN A 100 3.44 -19.55 -17.60
CA ASN A 100 3.58 -20.25 -18.86
C ASN A 100 2.42 -21.23 -19.07
N ILE A 101 1.98 -21.35 -20.31
CA ILE A 101 0.97 -22.30 -20.75
C ILE A 101 1.42 -22.93 -22.06
N SER A 102 1.40 -24.25 -22.11
CA SER A 102 1.58 -25.01 -23.35
C SER A 102 0.52 -26.08 -23.46
N TYR A 103 0.17 -26.44 -24.67
CA TYR A 103 -0.79 -27.52 -24.91
C TYR A 103 -0.37 -28.39 -26.09
N SER A 104 -0.81 -29.63 -26.06
CA SER A 104 -0.73 -30.58 -27.18
C SER A 104 -2.00 -31.39 -27.24
N PHE A 105 -2.37 -31.85 -28.43
CA PHE A 105 -3.54 -32.67 -28.62
C PHE A 105 -3.29 -33.79 -29.62
N ALA A 106 -4.07 -34.84 -29.50
CA ALA A 106 -4.02 -35.99 -30.41
C ALA A 106 -5.44 -36.39 -30.83
N TYR A 107 -5.65 -36.45 -32.15
CA TYR A 107 -6.86 -36.99 -32.74
C TYR A 107 -6.77 -38.52 -32.85
N SER A 108 -7.86 -39.21 -32.55
CA SER A 108 -8.00 -40.64 -32.72
C SER A 108 -9.45 -40.99 -33.13
N PRO A 109 -9.71 -42.18 -33.66
CA PRO A 109 -11.07 -42.62 -33.96
C PRO A 109 -12.00 -42.66 -32.72
N ALA A 110 -11.42 -42.69 -31.52
CA ALA A 110 -12.15 -42.62 -30.25
C ALA A 110 -12.45 -41.18 -29.82
N GLY A 111 -11.84 -40.17 -30.47
CA GLY A 111 -11.96 -38.75 -30.20
C GLY A 111 -10.63 -38.08 -29.88
N THR A 112 -10.68 -36.84 -29.45
CA THR A 112 -9.51 -35.98 -29.19
C THR A 112 -9.12 -36.01 -27.71
N LYS A 113 -7.83 -36.13 -27.47
CA LYS A 113 -7.23 -35.96 -26.15
C LYS A 113 -6.43 -34.65 -26.14
N LEU A 114 -6.65 -33.83 -25.14
CA LEU A 114 -5.92 -32.56 -24.90
C LEU A 114 -5.05 -32.71 -23.67
N ASP A 115 -3.77 -32.34 -23.78
CA ASP A 115 -2.83 -32.22 -22.67
C ASP A 115 -2.49 -30.76 -22.53
N VAL A 116 -2.69 -30.19 -21.34
CA VAL A 116 -2.36 -28.79 -20.98
C VAL A 116 -1.30 -28.82 -19.89
N GLN A 117 -0.22 -28.13 -20.09
CA GLN A 117 0.86 -27.95 -19.11
C GLN A 117 0.95 -26.49 -18.72
N LEU A 118 0.94 -26.22 -17.42
CA LEU A 118 0.88 -24.88 -16.83
C LEU A 118 2.03 -24.67 -15.85
N ALA A 119 2.43 -23.43 -15.69
CA ALA A 119 3.25 -22.99 -14.57
C ALA A 119 2.54 -21.82 -13.91
N ASP A 120 2.30 -21.93 -12.60
CA ASP A 120 1.62 -20.86 -11.84
C ASP A 120 2.45 -19.58 -11.82
N SER A 121 1.79 -18.42 -11.85
CA SER A 121 2.43 -17.11 -11.63
C SER A 121 2.74 -16.94 -10.14
N ASP A 122 3.92 -16.41 -9.81
CA ASP A 122 4.32 -16.03 -8.46
C ASP A 122 3.88 -14.60 -8.08
N LYS A 123 3.40 -13.82 -9.06
CA LYS A 123 3.04 -12.40 -8.91
C LYS A 123 1.55 -12.22 -8.62
N LEU A 124 1.09 -12.78 -7.52
CA LEU A 124 -0.27 -12.56 -7.04
C LEU A 124 -0.27 -11.65 -5.81
N VAL A 125 -1.30 -10.80 -5.75
CA VAL A 125 -1.57 -9.89 -4.62
C VAL A 125 -2.98 -10.11 -4.08
N PRO A 126 -3.25 -9.74 -2.82
CA PRO A 126 -4.59 -9.84 -2.25
C PRO A 126 -5.62 -9.03 -3.04
N ALA A 127 -6.79 -9.61 -3.24
CA ALA A 127 -8.02 -8.88 -3.60
C ALA A 127 -8.66 -8.38 -2.30
N ARG A 128 -8.87 -7.07 -2.18
CA ARG A 128 -9.53 -6.44 -1.04
C ARG A 128 -10.84 -5.83 -1.48
N PHE A 129 -11.84 -5.84 -0.60
CA PHE A 129 -13.17 -5.30 -0.87
C PHE A 129 -13.43 -4.10 0.03
N GLU A 130 -13.54 -2.91 -0.57
CA GLU A 130 -13.56 -1.65 0.19
C GLU A 130 -14.92 -1.35 0.82
N ASN A 131 -15.99 -1.55 0.09
CA ASN A 131 -17.32 -1.09 0.52
C ASN A 131 -18.48 -1.98 0.04
N PHE A 132 -18.24 -3.28 -0.08
CA PHE A 132 -19.28 -4.27 -0.41
C PHE A 132 -20.10 -4.64 0.84
N VAL A 133 -20.70 -3.66 1.47
CA VAL A 133 -21.33 -3.74 2.80
C VAL A 133 -22.51 -4.72 2.94
N TRP A 134 -23.05 -5.20 1.83
CA TRP A 134 -24.12 -6.20 1.78
C TRP A 134 -23.62 -7.65 1.92
N PHE A 135 -22.31 -7.86 1.89
CA PHE A 135 -21.66 -9.18 1.92
C PHE A 135 -20.50 -9.18 2.90
N SER A 136 -20.22 -10.31 3.51
CA SER A 136 -18.92 -10.51 4.14
C SER A 136 -17.85 -10.79 3.08
N ASP A 137 -16.58 -10.51 3.38
CA ASP A 137 -15.47 -10.83 2.47
C ASP A 137 -15.40 -12.33 2.16
N GLN A 138 -15.71 -13.17 3.15
CA GLN A 138 -15.76 -14.61 2.98
C GLN A 138 -16.86 -15.05 1.99
N ASP A 139 -18.05 -14.43 2.10
CA ASP A 139 -19.14 -14.68 1.17
C ASP A 139 -18.81 -14.19 -0.24
N LEU A 140 -18.16 -13.04 -0.38
CA LEU A 140 -17.71 -12.51 -1.67
C LEU A 140 -16.73 -13.47 -2.34
N VAL A 141 -15.71 -13.91 -1.61
CA VAL A 141 -14.73 -14.87 -2.15
C VAL A 141 -15.41 -16.15 -2.60
N ALA A 142 -16.33 -16.70 -1.80
CA ALA A 142 -17.08 -17.91 -2.16
C ALA A 142 -17.96 -17.70 -3.39
N LYS A 143 -18.73 -16.61 -3.45
CA LYS A 143 -19.63 -16.29 -4.57
C LYS A 143 -18.87 -15.99 -5.87
N ILE A 144 -17.73 -15.32 -5.79
CA ILE A 144 -16.87 -15.08 -6.95
C ILE A 144 -16.26 -16.39 -7.41
N HIS A 145 -15.82 -17.27 -6.50
CA HIS A 145 -15.28 -18.59 -6.86
C HIS A 145 -16.31 -19.46 -7.62
N GLU A 146 -17.60 -19.39 -7.27
CA GLU A 146 -18.67 -20.06 -8.01
C GLU A 146 -18.76 -19.61 -9.49
N ILE A 147 -18.44 -18.33 -9.76
CA ILE A 147 -18.46 -17.73 -11.12
C ILE A 147 -17.11 -17.93 -11.81
N LEU A 148 -16.01 -17.72 -11.07
CA LEU A 148 -14.63 -17.80 -11.51
C LEU A 148 -13.88 -18.85 -10.68
N PRO A 149 -13.83 -20.13 -11.12
CA PRO A 149 -13.26 -21.24 -10.33
C PRO A 149 -11.80 -21.04 -9.91
N LEU A 150 -11.05 -20.18 -10.62
CA LEU A 150 -9.66 -19.86 -10.29
C LEU A 150 -9.50 -18.73 -9.26
N PHE A 151 -10.59 -18.09 -8.82
CA PHE A 151 -10.50 -17.04 -7.82
C PHE A 151 -10.41 -17.61 -6.39
N ARG A 152 -9.39 -17.22 -5.65
CA ARG A 152 -9.13 -17.64 -4.26
C ARG A 152 -8.75 -16.47 -3.35
N GLY A 153 -9.33 -15.27 -3.60
CA GLY A 153 -9.01 -14.07 -2.83
C GLY A 153 -7.70 -13.38 -3.22
N GLN A 154 -7.03 -13.87 -4.26
CA GLN A 154 -5.83 -13.25 -4.84
C GLN A 154 -6.01 -13.04 -6.34
N VAL A 155 -5.35 -12.01 -6.85
CA VAL A 155 -5.36 -11.65 -8.28
C VAL A 155 -3.94 -11.34 -8.76
N PRO A 156 -3.62 -11.58 -10.04
CA PRO A 156 -2.33 -11.22 -10.59
C PRO A 156 -2.19 -9.70 -10.74
N VAL A 157 -0.98 -9.18 -10.63
CA VAL A 157 -0.68 -7.76 -10.87
C VAL A 157 -0.88 -7.33 -12.32
N GLY A 158 -0.86 -8.26 -13.27
CA GLY A 158 -1.10 -8.04 -14.70
C GLY A 158 -2.08 -9.04 -15.27
N GLY A 159 -2.49 -8.84 -16.52
CA GLY A 159 -3.54 -9.63 -17.15
C GLY A 159 -4.94 -9.06 -16.90
N ASN A 160 -5.96 -9.80 -17.33
CA ASN A 160 -7.37 -9.38 -17.29
C ASN A 160 -8.19 -10.03 -16.15
N PHE A 161 -7.54 -10.79 -15.24
CA PHE A 161 -8.28 -11.51 -14.19
C PHE A 161 -8.97 -10.57 -13.20
N SER A 162 -8.37 -9.38 -12.92
CA SER A 162 -9.02 -8.36 -12.10
C SER A 162 -10.29 -7.80 -12.77
N ASP A 163 -10.30 -7.67 -14.11
CA ASP A 163 -11.50 -7.28 -14.85
C ASP A 163 -12.60 -8.35 -14.73
N GLN A 164 -12.23 -9.62 -14.85
CA GLN A 164 -13.17 -10.74 -14.68
C GLN A 164 -13.75 -10.76 -13.25
N VAL A 165 -12.95 -10.50 -12.22
CA VAL A 165 -13.41 -10.38 -10.83
C VAL A 165 -14.37 -9.19 -10.68
N SER A 166 -14.05 -8.04 -11.29
CA SER A 166 -14.94 -6.87 -11.30
C SER A 166 -16.28 -7.18 -11.97
N ASP A 167 -16.26 -7.90 -13.09
CA ASP A 167 -17.48 -8.34 -13.79
C ASP A 167 -18.32 -9.31 -12.94
N ALA A 168 -17.66 -10.24 -12.23
CA ALA A 168 -18.33 -11.14 -11.31
C ALA A 168 -18.99 -10.39 -10.13
N LEU A 169 -18.27 -9.42 -9.56
CA LEU A 169 -18.81 -8.53 -8.53
C LEU A 169 -19.99 -7.71 -9.04
N GLN A 170 -19.89 -7.17 -10.27
CA GLN A 170 -20.99 -6.47 -10.93
C GLN A 170 -22.23 -7.35 -11.08
N ALA A 171 -22.04 -8.61 -11.46
CA ALA A 171 -23.15 -9.58 -11.56
C ALA A 171 -23.79 -9.85 -10.19
N LEU A 172 -23.02 -9.87 -9.09
CA LEU A 172 -23.54 -10.01 -7.73
C LEU A 172 -24.35 -8.78 -7.31
N LEU A 173 -23.86 -7.56 -7.58
CA LEU A 173 -24.60 -6.32 -7.30
C LEU A 173 -25.93 -6.27 -8.02
N LEU A 174 -25.96 -6.64 -9.29
CA LEU A 174 -27.20 -6.71 -10.08
C LEU A 174 -28.21 -7.73 -9.54
N ARG A 175 -27.74 -8.90 -9.07
CA ARG A 175 -28.61 -9.92 -8.44
C ARG A 175 -29.26 -9.40 -7.14
N HIS A 176 -28.59 -8.46 -6.47
CA HIS A 176 -29.13 -7.76 -5.27
C HIS A 176 -29.91 -6.50 -5.63
N SER A 177 -30.21 -6.26 -6.91
CA SER A 177 -30.96 -5.09 -7.40
C SER A 177 -30.30 -3.74 -7.08
N LEU A 178 -28.99 -3.74 -6.88
CA LEU A 178 -28.22 -2.53 -6.59
C LEU A 178 -27.82 -1.85 -7.90
N ALA A 179 -28.25 -0.60 -8.08
CA ALA A 179 -27.92 0.23 -9.23
C ALA A 179 -26.50 0.84 -9.08
N ALA A 180 -25.52 0.00 -8.81
CA ALA A 180 -24.15 0.35 -8.52
C ALA A 180 -23.18 -0.29 -9.51
N ARG A 181 -21.93 0.20 -9.57
CA ARG A 181 -20.87 -0.37 -10.40
C ARG A 181 -19.76 -0.93 -9.52
N ALA A 182 -19.26 -2.10 -9.88
CA ALA A 182 -18.02 -2.63 -9.36
C ALA A 182 -16.85 -2.07 -10.17
N ASP A 183 -15.81 -1.60 -9.49
CA ASP A 183 -14.59 -1.06 -10.08
C ASP A 183 -13.40 -1.47 -9.20
N TYR A 184 -12.17 -1.24 -9.64
CA TYR A 184 -11.00 -1.52 -8.81
C TYR A 184 -9.87 -0.52 -9.03
N ILE A 185 -9.02 -0.39 -8.01
CA ILE A 185 -7.78 0.37 -8.07
C ILE A 185 -6.61 -0.51 -7.64
N ARG A 186 -5.43 -0.21 -8.16
CA ARG A 186 -4.17 -0.87 -7.79
C ARG A 186 -3.53 -0.10 -6.65
N GLU A 187 -3.27 -0.76 -5.55
CA GLU A 187 -2.56 -0.19 -4.40
C GLU A 187 -1.07 -0.51 -4.51
N ALA A 188 -0.23 0.50 -4.35
CA ALA A 188 1.23 0.35 -4.27
C ALA A 188 1.74 0.98 -2.97
N GLU A 189 2.85 0.49 -2.46
CA GLU A 189 3.46 1.02 -1.22
C GLU A 189 4.02 2.44 -1.39
N SER A 190 4.34 2.83 -2.63
CA SER A 190 4.81 4.16 -3.02
C SER A 190 4.46 4.41 -4.49
N ASP A 191 4.57 5.66 -4.95
CA ASP A 191 4.23 6.05 -6.33
C ASP A 191 4.90 5.18 -7.42
N ASP A 192 6.13 4.72 -7.17
CA ASP A 192 6.90 3.83 -8.07
C ASP A 192 7.10 2.43 -7.47
N GLY A 193 6.41 2.10 -6.38
CA GLY A 193 6.54 0.84 -5.67
C GLY A 193 5.82 -0.32 -6.35
N PRO A 194 6.13 -1.57 -5.97
CA PRO A 194 5.39 -2.73 -6.44
C PRO A 194 3.93 -2.67 -5.97
N ILE A 195 3.02 -3.17 -6.81
CA ILE A 195 1.62 -3.31 -6.44
C ILE A 195 1.51 -4.32 -5.29
N SER A 196 0.85 -3.91 -4.20
CA SER A 196 0.70 -4.67 -2.96
C SER A 196 -0.69 -5.28 -2.80
N ALA A 197 -1.72 -4.71 -3.43
CA ALA A 197 -3.09 -5.21 -3.43
C ALA A 197 -3.90 -4.67 -4.63
N ILE A 198 -5.02 -5.30 -4.92
CA ILE A 198 -6.07 -4.78 -5.80
C ILE A 198 -7.31 -4.54 -4.94
N ASN A 199 -7.73 -3.29 -4.85
CA ASN A 199 -8.86 -2.87 -4.03
C ASN A 199 -10.10 -2.71 -4.91
N PHE A 200 -11.05 -3.64 -4.78
CA PHE A 200 -12.34 -3.61 -5.44
C PHE A 200 -13.30 -2.71 -4.64
N ARG A 201 -14.06 -1.88 -5.32
CA ARG A 201 -15.01 -0.97 -4.70
C ARG A 201 -16.29 -0.82 -5.49
N VAL A 202 -17.34 -0.47 -4.78
CA VAL A 202 -18.63 -0.10 -5.35
C VAL A 202 -18.66 1.41 -5.58
N THR A 203 -19.14 1.83 -6.75
CA THR A 203 -19.31 3.23 -7.15
C THR A 203 -20.74 3.46 -7.67
N GLY A 204 -21.17 4.73 -7.70
CA GLY A 204 -22.53 5.09 -8.14
C GLY A 204 -23.60 4.99 -7.06
N VAL A 205 -23.22 4.64 -5.84
CA VAL A 205 -24.04 4.67 -4.63
C VAL A 205 -23.28 5.42 -3.54
N ASN A 206 -24.02 6.06 -2.63
CA ASN A 206 -23.44 6.75 -1.49
C ASN A 206 -23.56 5.84 -0.26
N ILE A 207 -22.43 5.38 0.28
CA ILE A 207 -22.38 4.49 1.44
C ILE A 207 -21.77 5.27 2.59
N GLN A 208 -22.53 5.52 3.65
CA GLN A 208 -22.11 6.34 4.79
C GLN A 208 -22.13 5.54 6.10
N VAL A 209 -21.19 5.86 6.97
CA VAL A 209 -21.16 5.35 8.34
C VAL A 209 -22.30 5.99 9.14
N HIS A 210 -23.24 5.18 9.64
CA HIS A 210 -24.30 5.62 10.55
C HIS A 210 -23.78 5.68 11.97
N GLU A 211 -23.29 4.56 12.51
CA GLU A 211 -22.76 4.45 13.87
C GLU A 211 -21.57 3.52 13.91
N VAL A 212 -20.63 3.80 14.82
CA VAL A 212 -19.49 2.90 15.11
C VAL A 212 -19.62 2.36 16.52
N THR A 213 -19.65 1.04 16.65
CA THR A 213 -19.80 0.33 17.92
C THR A 213 -18.57 -0.50 18.28
N PHE A 214 -18.39 -0.72 19.58
CA PHE A 214 -17.25 -1.47 20.14
C PHE A 214 -17.78 -2.57 21.06
N PRO A 215 -18.31 -3.67 20.54
CA PRO A 215 -19.13 -4.62 21.32
C PRO A 215 -18.39 -5.34 22.45
N ASN A 216 -17.06 -5.41 22.41
CA ASN A 216 -16.25 -6.05 23.45
C ASN A 216 -15.24 -5.12 24.14
N ALA A 217 -15.37 -3.80 23.96
CA ALA A 217 -14.57 -2.84 24.70
C ALA A 217 -15.06 -2.76 26.17
N SER A 218 -14.11 -2.58 27.09
CA SER A 218 -14.46 -2.40 28.50
C SER A 218 -15.13 -1.04 28.73
N SER A 219 -15.89 -0.91 29.83
CA SER A 219 -16.53 0.34 30.18
C SER A 219 -15.54 1.50 30.34
N ALA A 220 -14.29 1.21 30.63
CA ALA A 220 -13.24 2.19 30.83
C ALA A 220 -12.78 2.85 29.50
N GLU A 221 -12.82 2.13 28.37
CA GLU A 221 -12.47 2.64 27.05
C GLU A 221 -13.66 3.11 26.23
N GLN A 222 -14.86 2.55 26.52
CA GLN A 222 -16.07 2.76 25.73
C GLN A 222 -16.37 4.24 25.43
N ALA A 223 -16.30 5.09 26.44
CA ALA A 223 -16.60 6.52 26.28
C ALA A 223 -15.58 7.24 25.38
N ALA A 224 -14.29 6.91 25.53
CA ALA A 224 -13.21 7.50 24.73
C ALA A 224 -13.28 7.02 23.28
N LEU A 225 -13.53 5.73 23.06
CA LEU A 225 -13.70 5.14 21.74
C LEU A 225 -14.91 5.75 21.01
N ALA A 226 -16.08 5.83 21.68
CA ALA A 226 -17.27 6.42 21.10
C ALA A 226 -17.08 7.90 20.75
N ALA A 227 -16.42 8.67 21.62
CA ALA A 227 -16.13 10.08 21.34
C ALA A 227 -15.18 10.26 20.14
N ALA A 228 -14.15 9.39 20.01
CA ALA A 228 -13.25 9.42 18.88
C ALA A 228 -13.94 9.00 17.57
N ALA A 229 -14.77 7.97 17.62
CA ALA A 229 -15.45 7.37 16.47
C ALA A 229 -16.50 8.31 15.83
N LYS A 230 -17.01 9.31 16.55
CA LYS A 230 -17.92 10.34 15.98
C LYS A 230 -17.34 11.07 14.77
N LYS A 231 -16.03 11.04 14.57
CA LYS A 231 -15.39 11.59 13.37
C LYS A 231 -15.63 10.77 12.11
N LEU A 232 -16.03 9.52 12.25
CA LEU A 232 -16.39 8.64 11.12
C LEU A 232 -17.88 8.72 10.79
N GLU A 233 -18.73 9.06 11.75
CA GLU A 233 -20.19 9.14 11.52
C GLU A 233 -20.51 10.18 10.44
N GLY A 234 -21.34 9.80 9.48
CA GLY A 234 -21.72 10.62 8.32
C GLY A 234 -20.64 10.72 7.23
N THR A 235 -19.47 10.09 7.39
CA THR A 235 -18.46 10.02 6.33
C THR A 235 -18.72 8.83 5.40
N GLU A 236 -18.14 8.87 4.21
CA GLU A 236 -18.13 7.72 3.29
C GLU A 236 -17.49 6.51 3.98
N TYR A 237 -18.15 5.35 3.86
CA TYR A 237 -17.60 4.10 4.34
C TYR A 237 -16.61 3.52 3.32
N LEU A 238 -15.33 3.38 3.72
CA LEU A 238 -14.32 2.57 3.06
C LEU A 238 -13.60 1.75 4.13
N TYR A 239 -13.45 0.44 3.87
CA TYR A 239 -12.76 -0.49 4.78
C TYR A 239 -11.37 0.04 5.17
N SER A 240 -10.56 0.43 4.17
CA SER A 240 -9.21 0.95 4.38
C SER A 240 -9.17 2.21 5.26
N GLN A 241 -10.12 3.13 5.09
CA GLN A 241 -10.21 4.35 5.92
C GLN A 241 -10.59 4.02 7.36
N VAL A 242 -11.55 3.12 7.58
CA VAL A 242 -11.95 2.69 8.93
C VAL A 242 -10.78 1.95 9.61
N ALA A 243 -10.09 1.06 8.91
CA ALA A 243 -8.92 0.34 9.44
C ALA A 243 -7.77 1.31 9.79
N LEU A 244 -7.48 2.27 8.92
CA LEU A 244 -6.48 3.32 9.18
C LEU A 244 -6.87 4.17 10.39
N PHE A 245 -8.13 4.57 10.49
CA PHE A 245 -8.65 5.33 11.63
C PHE A 245 -8.53 4.54 12.93
N ALA A 246 -8.88 3.26 12.91
CA ALA A 246 -8.73 2.38 14.08
C ALA A 246 -7.27 2.33 14.53
N LYS A 247 -6.31 2.19 13.60
CA LYS A 247 -4.88 2.16 13.89
C LYS A 247 -4.34 3.52 14.37
N ALA A 248 -4.73 4.61 13.72
CA ALA A 248 -4.15 5.93 13.98
C ALA A 248 -4.80 6.66 15.15
N THR A 249 -6.08 6.42 15.41
CA THR A 249 -6.87 7.20 16.38
C THR A 249 -7.37 6.36 17.57
N LEU A 250 -7.87 5.14 17.31
CA LEU A 250 -8.46 4.33 18.39
C LEU A 250 -7.42 3.51 19.14
N LEU A 251 -6.44 2.94 18.44
CA LEU A 251 -5.38 2.13 19.05
C LEU A 251 -4.56 2.91 20.09
N PRO A 252 -4.21 4.19 19.90
CA PRO A 252 -3.54 4.99 20.93
C PRO A 252 -4.27 5.03 22.27
N ILE A 253 -5.62 4.97 22.31
CA ILE A 253 -6.41 4.94 23.55
C ILE A 253 -6.03 3.75 24.43
N TYR A 254 -5.74 2.61 23.82
CA TYR A 254 -5.25 1.41 24.49
C TYR A 254 -3.77 1.52 24.85
N GLN A 255 -2.97 2.04 23.92
CA GLN A 255 -1.51 2.19 24.08
C GLN A 255 -1.14 3.17 25.18
N GLU A 256 -1.94 4.22 25.40
CA GLU A 256 -1.76 5.14 26.54
C GLU A 256 -1.91 4.44 27.89
N ARG A 257 -2.67 3.36 27.94
CA ARG A 257 -2.97 2.58 29.13
C ARG A 257 -2.10 1.34 29.28
N GLY A 258 -1.09 1.16 28.44
CA GLY A 258 -0.15 0.05 28.49
C GLY A 258 -0.61 -1.24 27.79
N PHE A 259 -1.69 -1.22 27.02
CA PHE A 259 -2.09 -2.34 26.17
C PHE A 259 -1.31 -2.30 24.85
N LEU A 260 -0.03 -2.59 24.90
CA LEU A 260 0.92 -2.35 23.81
C LEU A 260 0.73 -3.29 22.61
N LYS A 261 0.15 -4.47 22.83
CA LYS A 261 -0.17 -5.47 21.81
C LYS A 261 -1.64 -5.44 21.40
N ALA A 262 -2.37 -4.35 21.74
CA ALA A 262 -3.77 -4.21 21.35
C ALA A 262 -3.91 -4.19 19.82
N THR A 263 -4.96 -4.81 19.32
CA THR A 263 -5.31 -4.83 17.89
C THR A 263 -6.81 -4.67 17.72
N PHE A 264 -7.22 -4.11 16.58
CA PHE A 264 -8.60 -4.17 16.14
C PHE A 264 -8.75 -5.25 15.08
N ALA A 265 -9.83 -6.03 15.18
CA ALA A 265 -10.24 -6.94 14.12
C ALA A 265 -10.79 -6.15 12.93
N ASP A 266 -10.91 -6.80 11.79
CA ASP A 266 -11.51 -6.21 10.60
C ASP A 266 -12.90 -5.65 10.89
N PRO A 267 -13.23 -4.45 10.36
CA PRO A 267 -14.53 -3.83 10.51
C PRO A 267 -15.65 -4.76 10.02
N GLN A 268 -16.65 -4.96 10.83
CA GLN A 268 -17.86 -5.68 10.43
C GLN A 268 -18.97 -4.68 10.19
N THR A 269 -19.59 -4.75 9.02
CA THR A 269 -20.67 -3.83 8.64
C THR A 269 -22.02 -4.51 8.69
N LYS A 270 -23.05 -3.72 8.99
CA LYS A 270 -24.44 -4.10 8.85
C LYS A 270 -25.19 -2.93 8.24
N VAL A 271 -25.92 -3.17 7.16
CA VAL A 271 -26.79 -2.14 6.58
C VAL A 271 -27.84 -1.75 7.61
N PHE A 272 -27.87 -0.47 7.96
CA PHE A 272 -28.85 0.14 8.87
C PHE A 272 -30.07 0.60 8.09
N GLN A 273 -29.85 1.34 7.00
CA GLN A 273 -30.90 1.85 6.12
C GLN A 273 -30.39 1.89 4.68
N GLU A 274 -31.29 1.59 3.75
CA GLU A 274 -31.04 1.67 2.32
C GLU A 274 -32.22 2.36 1.63
N ASP A 275 -31.96 3.47 0.90
CA ASP A 275 -32.96 4.23 0.18
C ASP A 275 -32.36 4.83 -1.09
N GLN A 276 -32.94 4.49 -2.28
CA GLN A 276 -32.69 5.07 -3.61
C GLN A 276 -31.22 5.44 -3.94
N GLY A 277 -30.25 4.60 -3.50
CA GLY A 277 -28.82 4.81 -3.76
C GLY A 277 -28.02 5.40 -2.60
N ASP A 278 -28.71 5.74 -1.47
CA ASP A 278 -28.06 6.07 -0.20
C ASP A 278 -28.15 4.86 0.74
N THR A 279 -26.99 4.42 1.22
CA THR A 279 -26.87 3.28 2.15
C THR A 279 -26.19 3.76 3.41
N GLN A 280 -26.81 3.56 4.56
CA GLN A 280 -26.19 3.80 5.86
C GLN A 280 -25.81 2.48 6.51
N VAL A 281 -24.61 2.44 7.11
CA VAL A 281 -24.08 1.23 7.71
C VAL A 281 -23.63 1.43 9.14
N ASP A 282 -24.01 0.51 10.02
CA ASP A 282 -23.41 0.36 11.34
C ASP A 282 -22.11 -0.40 11.21
N VAL A 283 -21.06 0.11 11.84
CA VAL A 283 -19.72 -0.48 11.83
C VAL A 283 -19.38 -1.01 13.21
N ALA A 284 -19.13 -2.30 13.34
CA ALA A 284 -18.67 -2.91 14.59
C ALA A 284 -17.15 -3.15 14.54
N LEU A 285 -16.40 -2.50 15.40
CA LEU A 285 -14.97 -2.66 15.60
C LEU A 285 -14.70 -3.45 16.87
N ARG A 286 -14.26 -4.69 16.71
CA ARG A 286 -13.87 -5.56 17.83
C ARG A 286 -12.42 -5.34 18.18
N VAL A 287 -12.14 -5.07 19.46
CA VAL A 287 -10.78 -4.93 19.94
C VAL A 287 -10.29 -6.23 20.62
N ASN A 288 -9.04 -6.57 20.40
CA ASN A 288 -8.30 -7.49 21.23
C ASN A 288 -7.27 -6.67 22.02
N PRO A 289 -7.53 -6.31 23.28
CA PRO A 289 -6.61 -5.46 24.06
C PRO A 289 -5.31 -6.16 24.40
N GLY A 290 -5.29 -7.49 24.50
CA GLY A 290 -4.14 -8.23 24.99
C GLY A 290 -3.88 -7.96 26.48
N LEU A 291 -2.62 -8.16 26.89
CA LEU A 291 -2.18 -7.89 28.27
C LEU A 291 -1.88 -6.39 28.46
N GLN A 292 -2.16 -5.90 29.64
CA GLN A 292 -1.70 -4.58 30.08
C GLN A 292 -0.27 -4.69 30.61
N TYR A 293 0.67 -4.00 29.99
CA TYR A 293 2.09 -4.00 30.41
C TYR A 293 2.39 -2.81 31.30
N LYS A 294 3.22 -3.06 32.32
CA LYS A 294 3.83 -2.06 33.17
C LYS A 294 5.25 -1.77 32.72
N THR A 295 5.68 -0.54 32.89
CA THR A 295 7.06 -0.13 32.59
C THR A 295 8.04 -0.86 33.48
N GLY A 296 8.95 -1.60 32.88
CA GLY A 296 10.06 -2.30 33.53
C GLY A 296 11.35 -1.48 33.49
N LYS A 297 12.48 -2.16 33.28
CA LYS A 297 13.80 -1.55 33.18
C LYS A 297 13.95 -0.72 31.91
N LEU A 298 14.62 0.44 32.03
CA LEU A 298 15.01 1.29 30.90
C LEU A 298 16.54 1.33 30.82
N THR A 299 17.10 1.03 29.65
CA THR A 299 18.54 1.00 29.40
C THR A 299 18.89 1.74 28.13
N TRP A 300 20.12 2.25 28.06
CA TRP A 300 20.61 3.08 26.97
C TRP A 300 21.84 2.46 26.33
N ASP A 301 21.97 2.56 25.03
CA ASP A 301 23.11 2.11 24.25
C ASP A 301 23.39 3.10 23.12
N GLY A 302 24.68 3.38 22.85
CA GLY A 302 25.10 4.31 21.80
C GLY A 302 25.04 5.81 22.16
N ASN A 303 24.75 6.17 23.43
CA ASN A 303 24.73 7.55 23.90
C ASN A 303 26.12 8.00 24.36
N THR A 304 26.79 8.83 23.56
CA THR A 304 28.11 9.38 23.86
C THR A 304 28.06 10.88 24.18
N ALA A 305 27.21 11.63 23.50
CA ALA A 305 27.07 13.08 23.66
C ALA A 305 26.37 13.48 24.96
N PHE A 306 25.47 12.63 25.46
CA PHE A 306 24.75 12.88 26.70
C PHE A 306 24.80 11.64 27.61
N PRO A 307 24.98 11.80 28.93
CA PRO A 307 24.93 10.70 29.87
C PRO A 307 23.51 10.12 29.97
N ALA A 308 23.43 8.83 30.31
CA ALA A 308 22.17 8.11 30.40
C ALA A 308 21.16 8.76 31.37
N GLU A 309 21.64 9.34 32.46
CA GLU A 309 20.82 10.04 33.47
C GLU A 309 20.09 11.25 32.85
N LYS A 310 20.79 11.97 31.96
CA LYS A 310 20.18 13.13 31.25
C LYS A 310 19.07 12.67 30.31
N LEU A 311 19.30 11.59 29.57
CA LEU A 311 18.29 11.02 28.66
C LEU A 311 17.10 10.44 29.45
N GLN A 312 17.43 9.73 30.55
CA GLN A 312 16.42 9.16 31.45
C GLN A 312 15.50 10.26 32.04
N SER A 313 16.03 11.45 32.33
CA SER A 313 15.23 12.56 32.85
C SER A 313 14.17 13.11 31.87
N LEU A 314 14.29 12.79 30.59
CA LEU A 314 13.31 13.16 29.56
C LEU A 314 12.23 12.10 29.39
N ILE A 315 12.44 10.89 29.87
CA ILE A 315 11.46 9.81 29.83
C ILE A 315 10.53 9.95 31.04
N ARG A 316 9.25 10.16 30.76
CA ARG A 316 8.21 10.31 31.79
C ARG A 316 7.56 9.02 32.22
N LEU A 317 7.90 7.90 31.57
CA LEU A 317 7.45 6.59 31.99
C LEU A 317 7.98 6.27 33.40
N GLN A 318 7.07 5.86 34.31
CA GLN A 318 7.43 5.51 35.67
C GLN A 318 7.48 3.98 35.85
N PRO A 319 8.47 3.44 36.55
CA PRO A 319 8.56 2.00 36.86
C PRO A 319 7.26 1.49 37.51
N ASN A 320 6.83 0.32 37.11
CA ASN A 320 5.62 -0.37 37.59
C ASN A 320 4.28 0.35 37.32
N GLN A 321 4.29 1.46 36.57
CA GLN A 321 3.07 2.09 36.05
C GLN A 321 2.76 1.57 34.63
N PRO A 322 1.51 1.70 34.16
CA PRO A 322 1.18 1.30 32.79
C PRO A 322 2.15 1.92 31.77
N ALA A 323 2.68 1.09 30.88
CA ALA A 323 3.65 1.51 29.86
C ALA A 323 2.96 2.30 28.75
N ASN A 324 2.89 3.62 28.92
CA ASN A 324 2.23 4.53 27.98
C ASN A 324 3.09 4.74 26.73
N ALA A 325 2.77 4.04 25.62
CA ALA A 325 3.54 4.14 24.37
C ALA A 325 3.36 5.50 23.68
N VAL A 326 2.22 6.16 23.84
CA VAL A 326 1.98 7.50 23.26
C VAL A 326 2.87 8.53 23.95
N GLN A 327 2.98 8.43 25.29
CA GLN A 327 3.89 9.25 26.07
C GLN A 327 5.35 8.96 25.69
N LEU A 328 5.72 7.69 25.56
CA LEU A 328 7.08 7.29 25.16
C LEU A 328 7.45 7.91 23.80
N LYS A 329 6.55 7.86 22.82
CA LYS A 329 6.79 8.49 21.51
C LYS A 329 7.12 9.98 21.63
N THR A 330 6.37 10.69 22.48
CA THR A 330 6.60 12.13 22.75
C THR A 330 7.96 12.35 23.44
N ASP A 331 8.32 11.48 24.36
CA ASP A 331 9.59 11.57 25.10
C ASP A 331 10.80 11.32 24.18
N LEU A 332 10.68 10.36 23.25
CA LEU A 332 11.71 10.11 22.24
C LEU A 332 11.90 11.30 21.29
N GLU A 333 10.83 12.02 20.93
CA GLU A 333 10.94 13.26 20.16
C GLU A 333 11.65 14.37 20.96
N ALA A 334 11.44 14.44 22.28
CA ALA A 334 12.18 15.36 23.14
C ALA A 334 13.68 15.02 23.18
N ILE A 335 14.05 13.75 23.18
CA ILE A 335 15.43 13.29 23.09
C ILE A 335 16.05 13.69 21.74
N ARG A 336 15.37 13.45 20.62
CA ARG A 336 15.86 13.89 19.29
C ARG A 336 16.09 15.40 19.25
N LYS A 337 15.18 16.19 19.80
CA LYS A 337 15.34 17.65 19.92
C LYS A 337 16.56 18.01 20.77
N LEU A 338 16.81 17.29 21.86
CA LEU A 338 18.01 17.50 22.67
C LEU A 338 19.29 17.28 21.84
N TYR A 339 19.36 16.19 21.07
CA TYR A 339 20.49 15.94 20.18
C TYR A 339 20.64 17.01 19.09
N GLY A 340 19.53 17.52 18.57
CA GLY A 340 19.51 18.64 17.63
C GLY A 340 20.12 19.93 18.19
N THR A 341 20.09 20.14 19.53
CA THR A 341 20.71 21.33 20.14
C THR A 341 22.25 21.32 20.14
N VAL A 342 22.85 20.17 19.82
CA VAL A 342 24.31 19.98 19.71
C VAL A 342 24.75 19.60 18.31
N GLY A 343 23.94 19.95 17.30
CA GLY A 343 24.21 19.72 15.87
C GLY A 343 23.96 18.32 15.36
N ARG A 344 23.47 17.41 16.17
CA ARG A 344 23.21 16.02 15.72
C ARG A 344 21.82 15.89 15.08
N MET A 345 21.68 16.48 13.90
CA MET A 345 20.41 16.63 13.19
C MET A 345 19.80 15.31 12.73
N THR A 346 20.62 14.30 12.47
CA THR A 346 20.21 12.96 12.02
C THR A 346 20.13 11.94 13.15
N ALA A 347 20.19 12.40 14.42
CA ALA A 347 20.11 11.50 15.56
C ALA A 347 18.79 10.72 15.58
N THR A 348 18.89 9.42 15.76
CA THR A 348 17.74 8.54 15.93
C THR A 348 17.80 7.82 17.26
N VAL A 349 16.66 7.60 17.87
CA VAL A 349 16.50 6.77 19.05
C VAL A 349 15.40 5.76 18.79
N THR A 350 15.76 4.47 18.88
CA THR A 350 14.84 3.36 18.63
C THR A 350 14.66 2.58 19.93
N PRO A 351 13.41 2.45 20.43
CA PRO A 351 13.12 1.61 21.56
C PRO A 351 13.03 0.14 21.12
N ASP A 352 13.85 -0.71 21.70
CA ASP A 352 13.71 -2.16 21.60
C ASP A 352 12.94 -2.64 22.84
N ALA A 353 11.76 -3.22 22.63
CA ALA A 353 10.83 -3.59 23.69
C ALA A 353 10.92 -5.08 23.99
N GLU A 354 11.35 -5.44 25.18
CA GLU A 354 11.39 -6.81 25.69
C GLU A 354 10.15 -7.05 26.58
N PHE A 355 9.22 -7.87 26.09
CA PHE A 355 7.98 -8.19 26.79
C PHE A 355 8.14 -9.42 27.68
N ASP A 356 7.74 -9.30 28.93
CA ASP A 356 7.54 -10.42 29.84
C ASP A 356 6.03 -10.60 30.09
N ASP A 357 5.44 -11.54 29.37
CA ASP A 357 4.00 -11.82 29.44
C ASP A 357 3.61 -12.49 30.78
N ALA A 358 4.58 -13.13 31.47
CA ALA A 358 4.32 -13.77 32.77
C ALA A 358 4.14 -12.74 33.90
N THR A 359 4.92 -11.66 33.86
CA THR A 359 4.83 -10.59 34.87
C THR A 359 3.98 -9.40 34.39
N GLY A 360 3.60 -9.37 33.09
CA GLY A 360 2.92 -8.24 32.49
C GLY A 360 3.81 -6.98 32.49
N SER A 361 5.11 -7.13 32.21
CA SER A 361 6.03 -6.01 32.18
C SER A 361 6.72 -5.89 30.81
N VAL A 362 7.16 -4.66 30.48
CA VAL A 362 7.96 -4.38 29.30
C VAL A 362 9.21 -3.60 29.70
N ALA A 363 10.38 -4.13 29.37
CA ALA A 363 11.64 -3.41 29.46
C ALA A 363 11.96 -2.76 28.11
N TYR A 364 12.60 -1.59 28.14
CA TYR A 364 13.04 -0.91 26.93
C TYR A 364 14.56 -0.76 26.93
N LYS A 365 15.18 -1.23 25.83
CA LYS A 365 16.55 -0.90 25.49
C LYS A 365 16.52 0.16 24.38
N PHE A 366 16.92 1.39 24.69
CA PHE A 366 16.99 2.48 23.72
C PHE A 366 18.32 2.42 22.99
N GLN A 367 18.25 2.19 21.67
CA GLN A 367 19.40 2.21 20.80
C GLN A 367 19.50 3.60 20.15
N LEU A 368 20.59 4.32 20.44
CA LEU A 368 20.87 5.61 19.85
C LEU A 368 21.87 5.49 18.73
N HIS A 369 21.52 6.13 17.63
CA HIS A 369 22.46 6.46 16.58
C HIS A 369 22.56 7.99 16.52
N GLU A 370 23.65 8.54 17.07
CA GLU A 370 23.77 9.98 17.27
C GLU A 370 24.01 10.74 15.96
N GLY A 371 24.51 10.09 14.91
CA GLY A 371 24.89 10.72 13.66
C GLY A 371 26.10 11.62 13.78
N GLU A 372 26.39 12.35 12.72
CA GLU A 372 27.47 13.33 12.69
C GLU A 372 26.99 14.70 13.19
N VAL A 373 27.95 15.57 13.54
CA VAL A 373 27.64 16.95 13.94
C VAL A 373 27.50 17.80 12.68
N PHE A 374 26.40 18.52 12.61
CA PHE A 374 26.13 19.52 11.58
C PHE A 374 26.48 20.90 12.14
N HIS A 375 26.98 21.76 11.29
CA HIS A 375 27.35 23.13 11.61
C HIS A 375 26.42 24.13 10.91
N LEU A 376 26.40 25.39 11.32
CA LEU A 376 25.67 26.41 10.57
C LEU A 376 26.31 26.57 9.18
N GLY A 377 25.49 26.47 8.13
CA GLY A 377 25.84 26.84 6.76
C GLY A 377 25.56 28.31 6.49
N ASP A 378 24.82 28.62 5.46
CA ASP A 378 24.47 29.97 5.09
C ASP A 378 23.27 30.50 5.92
N LEU A 379 23.37 31.77 6.34
CA LEU A 379 22.26 32.51 6.92
C LEU A 379 21.72 33.53 5.90
N ASP A 380 20.50 33.26 5.42
CA ASP A 380 19.79 34.15 4.50
C ASP A 380 18.63 34.85 5.22
N ILE A 381 18.59 36.19 5.13
CA ILE A 381 17.57 37.03 5.75
C ILE A 381 16.84 37.76 4.63
N GLN A 382 15.54 37.49 4.47
CA GLN A 382 14.71 38.00 3.41
C GLN A 382 13.54 38.84 3.94
N GLY A 383 13.02 39.76 3.09
CA GLY A 383 11.79 40.52 3.38
C GLY A 383 11.99 41.74 4.26
N LEU A 384 13.23 42.12 4.55
CA LEU A 384 13.61 43.36 5.25
C LEU A 384 14.39 44.30 4.31
N ASP A 385 14.40 45.59 4.60
CA ASP A 385 15.32 46.52 3.95
C ASP A 385 16.78 46.23 4.42
N SER A 386 17.78 46.79 3.70
CA SER A 386 19.19 46.49 3.97
C SER A 386 19.60 46.85 5.42
N LYS A 387 19.11 47.98 5.96
CA LYS A 387 19.47 48.46 7.29
C LYS A 387 18.89 47.53 8.40
N LEU A 388 17.70 47.05 8.21
CA LEU A 388 17.08 46.08 9.14
C LEU A 388 17.72 44.69 8.99
N THR A 389 18.05 44.30 7.76
CA THR A 389 18.77 43.04 7.49
C THR A 389 20.12 43.03 8.21
N ASP A 390 20.92 44.10 8.11
CA ASP A 390 22.21 44.20 8.78
C ASP A 390 22.04 44.15 10.31
N ARG A 391 21.05 44.87 10.86
CA ARG A 391 20.73 44.83 12.30
C ARG A 391 20.36 43.45 12.81
N VAL A 392 19.56 42.71 12.04
CA VAL A 392 19.15 41.35 12.39
C VAL A 392 20.35 40.41 12.28
N ARG A 393 21.17 40.55 11.24
CA ARG A 393 22.38 39.77 11.02
C ARG A 393 23.41 39.99 12.14
N ASP A 394 23.63 41.22 12.54
CA ASP A 394 24.55 41.57 13.62
C ASP A 394 24.12 41.05 14.99
N ALA A 395 22.81 40.83 15.15
CA ALA A 395 22.26 40.24 16.37
C ALA A 395 22.35 38.73 16.41
N TRP A 396 22.53 38.10 15.26
CA TRP A 396 22.70 36.63 15.15
C TRP A 396 24.08 36.24 15.70
N ARG A 397 24.12 35.27 16.65
CA ARG A 397 25.33 34.90 17.39
C ARG A 397 25.93 33.56 17.02
N LEU A 398 25.11 32.63 16.45
CA LEU A 398 25.62 31.34 16.04
C LEU A 398 26.57 31.49 14.85
N GLN A 399 27.78 30.97 14.96
CA GLN A 399 28.82 31.06 13.93
C GLN A 399 28.79 29.80 13.04
N GLN A 400 29.36 29.89 11.83
CA GLN A 400 29.41 28.77 10.87
C GLN A 400 30.18 27.56 11.39
N GLU A 401 31.18 27.74 12.29
CA GLU A 401 31.96 26.66 12.86
C GLU A 401 31.33 26.03 14.11
N ASP A 402 30.29 26.66 14.65
CA ASP A 402 29.61 26.14 15.83
C ASP A 402 28.70 24.95 15.45
N PRO A 403 28.58 23.93 16.29
CA PRO A 403 27.54 22.94 16.14
C PRO A 403 26.16 23.60 16.03
N TYR A 404 25.41 23.24 15.01
CA TYR A 404 24.10 23.84 14.76
C TYR A 404 23.09 23.49 15.86
N ASP A 405 22.57 24.48 16.55
CA ASP A 405 21.50 24.30 17.52
C ASP A 405 20.14 24.47 16.83
N SER A 406 19.43 23.36 16.61
CA SER A 406 18.11 23.29 15.92
C SER A 406 17.02 24.15 16.60
N GLY A 407 17.20 24.54 17.86
CA GLY A 407 16.30 25.45 18.56
C GLY A 407 16.69 26.92 18.45
N TYR A 408 17.89 27.21 17.92
CA TYR A 408 18.44 28.55 17.95
C TYR A 408 17.64 29.53 17.09
N ALA A 409 17.37 29.19 15.85
CA ALA A 409 16.65 30.08 14.93
C ALA A 409 15.29 30.51 15.49
N LYS A 410 14.54 29.62 16.12
CA LYS A 410 13.26 29.93 16.75
C LYS A 410 13.45 30.89 17.95
N ARG A 411 14.40 30.59 18.87
CA ARG A 411 14.67 31.45 20.01
C ARG A 411 15.17 32.83 19.58
N PHE A 412 15.96 32.87 18.52
CA PHE A 412 16.45 34.14 17.93
C PHE A 412 15.28 34.94 17.38
N VAL A 413 14.39 34.36 16.60
CA VAL A 413 13.21 35.05 16.07
C VAL A 413 12.35 35.59 17.20
N ASP A 414 12.06 34.79 18.24
CA ASP A 414 11.29 35.24 19.41
C ASP A 414 11.91 36.50 20.10
N GLN A 415 13.21 36.67 20.02
CA GLN A 415 13.93 37.83 20.57
C GLN A 415 14.08 38.98 19.56
N SER A 416 14.10 38.67 18.25
CA SER A 416 14.39 39.65 17.19
C SER A 416 13.29 40.66 16.96
N TRP A 417 12.08 40.43 17.48
CA TRP A 417 10.97 41.38 17.41
C TRP A 417 11.33 42.77 17.96
N LYS A 418 12.24 42.83 18.93
CA LYS A 418 12.75 44.10 19.52
C LYS A 418 13.61 44.89 18.55
N LEU A 419 14.12 44.27 17.50
CA LEU A 419 14.97 44.89 16.48
C LEU A 419 14.15 45.50 15.34
N LEU A 420 12.87 45.14 15.24
CA LEU A 420 11.97 45.57 14.18
C LEU A 420 11.19 46.81 14.59
N PRO A 421 10.73 47.65 13.65
CA PRO A 421 9.79 48.73 13.94
C PRO A 421 8.54 48.18 14.63
N SER A 422 7.92 48.99 15.47
CA SER A 422 6.70 48.62 16.20
C SER A 422 5.53 48.46 15.24
N ASN A 423 5.51 47.36 14.54
CA ASN A 423 4.40 46.97 13.66
C ASN A 423 3.83 45.62 14.18
N PRO A 424 2.59 45.59 14.64
CA PRO A 424 2.00 44.39 15.25
C PRO A 424 1.75 43.25 14.25
N ASN A 425 1.93 43.48 12.95
CA ASN A 425 1.60 42.54 11.88
C ASN A 425 2.81 41.81 11.28
N TRP A 426 3.99 41.84 11.91
CA TRP A 426 5.14 41.09 11.44
C TRP A 426 4.93 39.59 11.55
N THR A 427 5.38 38.86 10.55
CA THR A 427 5.46 37.39 10.52
C THR A 427 6.88 37.00 10.13
N VAL A 428 7.35 35.83 10.61
CA VAL A 428 8.62 35.26 10.20
C VAL A 428 8.41 33.78 9.91
N ASN A 429 8.82 33.35 8.73
CA ASN A 429 8.96 31.95 8.39
C ASN A 429 10.44 31.56 8.52
N ILE A 430 10.69 30.47 9.24
CA ILE A 430 12.01 29.89 9.41
C ILE A 430 12.06 28.66 8.49
N HIS A 431 13.06 28.58 7.64
CA HIS A 431 13.36 27.39 6.85
C HIS A 431 14.79 26.95 7.16
N GLU A 432 14.93 25.66 7.53
CA GLU A 432 16.22 25.03 7.84
C GLU A 432 16.46 23.95 6.76
N GLY A 433 17.47 24.18 5.91
CA GLY A 433 17.88 23.27 4.85
C GLY A 433 19.07 22.41 5.32
N VAL A 434 18.86 21.11 5.52
CA VAL A 434 19.93 20.20 5.93
C VAL A 434 20.70 19.72 4.71
N ASN A 435 22.02 19.99 4.68
CA ASN A 435 22.95 19.47 3.69
C ASN A 435 23.74 18.30 4.29
N GLU A 436 23.29 17.07 3.97
CA GLU A 436 23.94 15.87 4.50
C GLU A 436 25.35 15.65 3.95
N LYS A 437 25.67 16.17 2.76
CA LYS A 437 26.99 16.01 2.14
C LYS A 437 28.05 16.85 2.84
N ASP A 438 27.72 18.10 3.10
CA ASP A 438 28.67 19.07 3.68
C ASP A 438 28.52 19.19 5.20
N LYS A 439 27.53 18.48 5.78
CA LYS A 439 27.20 18.50 7.22
C LYS A 439 26.90 19.90 7.72
N THR A 440 26.13 20.65 6.95
CA THR A 440 25.69 22.01 7.29
C THR A 440 24.17 22.12 7.31
N VAL A 441 23.69 23.16 7.98
CA VAL A 441 22.28 23.56 7.99
C VAL A 441 22.20 25.01 7.54
N ASP A 442 21.60 25.24 6.39
CA ASP A 442 21.33 26.57 5.86
C ASP A 442 20.04 27.11 6.47
N VAL A 443 20.08 28.33 6.98
CA VAL A 443 18.94 28.96 7.66
C VAL A 443 18.44 30.14 6.86
N THR A 444 17.18 30.10 6.45
CA THR A 444 16.49 31.24 5.83
C THR A 444 15.44 31.81 6.78
N LEU A 445 15.59 33.07 7.14
CA LEU A 445 14.62 33.85 7.90
C LEU A 445 13.85 34.77 6.97
N ARG A 446 12.59 34.43 6.64
CA ARG A 446 11.76 35.24 5.75
C ARG A 446 10.78 36.07 6.58
N TYR A 447 11.06 37.37 6.68
CA TYR A 447 10.19 38.36 7.33
C TYR A 447 9.11 38.85 6.37
N GLY A 448 7.90 39.03 6.86
CA GLY A 448 6.77 39.54 6.11
C GLY A 448 5.81 40.29 7.02
N GLN A 449 4.93 41.09 6.43
CA GLN A 449 3.84 41.75 7.15
C GLN A 449 2.54 41.06 6.77
N LYS A 450 1.69 40.78 7.76
CA LYS A 450 0.33 40.36 7.46
C LYS A 450 -0.41 41.51 6.77
N PRO A 451 -1.17 41.22 5.69
CA PRO A 451 -2.03 42.22 5.06
C PRO A 451 -3.11 42.76 5.99
#